data_f48143070ce3afc7b398c3e021ab73ac
#
_entry.id   f48143070ce3afc7b398c3e021ab73ac
#
_cell.length_a   1.000
_cell.length_b   1.000
_cell.length_c   1.000
_cell.angle_alpha   90.00
_cell.angle_beta   90.00
_cell.angle_gamma   90.00
#
_symmetry.space_group_name_H-M   'P 1'
#
loop_
_entity.id
_entity.type
_entity.pdbx_description
1 polymer ?
#
loop_
_entity_poly.entity_id
_entity_poly.type
_entity_poly.pdbx_seq_one_letter_code
_entity_poly.pdbx_strand_id
1 'polypeptide(L)'
;MSGFEQTPVKLEMGIMAKNLLLEEYPMAEKDLKKEGDRWILETTVSDMAGVGRFVIGLAHDIKVIDSPELVEYIRLFVTKHLQ
;
A
#
# COMPACT_ATOMS: atom_id res chain seq x y z
N MET A 1 -14.35 -20.77 10.26
CA MET A 1 -13.74 -19.70 10.25
C MET A 1 -13.22 -19.39 8.95
N SER A 2 -13.20 -18.37 8.64
CA SER A 2 -12.82 -18.10 7.37
C SER A 2 -11.46 -17.59 7.40
N GLY A 3 -10.65 -17.93 6.56
CA GLY A 3 -9.35 -17.40 6.44
C GLY A 3 -9.29 -16.18 5.54
N PHE A 4 -10.42 -15.50 5.37
CA PHE A 4 -10.46 -14.46 4.38
C PHE A 4 -10.70 -13.09 4.97
N GLU A 5 -10.12 -12.85 6.12
CA GLU A 5 -10.19 -11.52 6.68
C GLU A 5 -9.42 -10.56 5.81
N GLN A 6 -10.04 -9.42 5.53
CA GLN A 6 -9.42 -8.38 4.74
C GLN A 6 -9.14 -7.19 5.61
N THR A 7 -7.96 -6.63 5.48
CA THR A 7 -7.52 -5.50 6.26
C THR A 7 -7.53 -4.25 5.38
N PRO A 8 -8.18 -3.18 5.81
CA PRO A 8 -8.19 -1.95 5.01
C PRO A 8 -6.84 -1.28 5.00
N VAL A 9 -6.46 -0.77 3.85
CA VAL A 9 -5.23 0.01 3.70
C VAL A 9 -5.55 1.26 2.88
N LYS A 10 -4.87 2.34 3.21
CA LYS A 10 -5.02 3.61 2.51
C LYS A 10 -3.65 4.19 2.26
N LEU A 11 -3.36 4.51 1.00
CA LEU A 11 -2.07 5.02 0.60
C LEU A 11 -2.25 6.30 -0.20
N GLU A 12 -1.34 7.23 0.02
CA GLU A 12 -1.24 8.42 -0.82
C GLU A 12 0.04 8.30 -1.62
N MET A 13 -0.03 8.54 -2.93
CA MET A 13 1.12 8.30 -3.78
C MET A 13 1.20 9.31 -4.90
N GLY A 14 2.41 9.51 -5.43
CA GLY A 14 2.62 10.33 -6.58
C GLY A 14 2.40 9.57 -7.87
N ILE A 15 2.71 10.24 -8.98
CA ILE A 15 2.42 9.66 -10.30
C ILE A 15 3.28 8.42 -10.57
N MET A 16 4.52 8.41 -10.11
CA MET A 16 5.39 7.28 -10.37
C MET A 16 4.87 6.02 -9.70
N ALA A 17 4.55 6.11 -8.41
CA ALA A 17 4.04 4.96 -7.68
C ALA A 17 2.68 4.53 -8.23
N LYS A 18 1.84 5.50 -8.61
CA LYS A 18 0.53 5.18 -9.18
C LYS A 18 0.70 4.37 -10.46
N ASN A 19 1.61 4.78 -11.34
CA ASN A 19 1.80 4.06 -12.59
C ASN A 19 2.32 2.65 -12.35
N LEU A 20 3.27 2.49 -11.43
CA LEU A 20 3.79 1.16 -11.12
C LEU A 20 2.74 0.29 -10.47
N LEU A 21 1.90 0.87 -9.63
CA LEU A 21 0.80 0.12 -9.03
C LEU A 21 -0.10 -0.47 -10.11
N LEU A 22 -0.45 0.33 -11.10
CA LEU A 22 -1.38 -0.13 -12.13
C LEU A 22 -0.73 -1.13 -13.08
N GLU A 23 0.60 -1.10 -13.20
CA GLU A 23 1.29 -2.13 -13.97
C GLU A 23 1.24 -3.48 -13.29
N GLU A 24 1.41 -3.50 -11.97
CA GLU A 24 1.40 -4.75 -11.23
C GLU A 24 0.00 -5.19 -10.84
N TYR A 25 -0.87 -4.24 -10.57
CA TYR A 25 -2.21 -4.53 -10.08
C TYR A 25 -3.22 -3.68 -10.85
N PRO A 26 -3.49 -4.03 -12.12
CA PRO A 26 -4.39 -3.20 -12.94
C PRO A 26 -5.77 -3.00 -12.33
N MET A 27 -6.23 -4.00 -11.55
CA MET A 27 -7.56 -3.91 -10.94
C MET A 27 -7.62 -2.85 -9.84
N ALA A 28 -6.47 -2.35 -9.39
CA ALA A 28 -6.47 -1.34 -8.35
C ALA A 28 -7.01 0.00 -8.84
N GLU A 29 -7.13 0.19 -10.14
CA GLU A 29 -7.61 1.45 -10.68
C GLU A 29 -8.96 1.83 -10.11
N LYS A 30 -9.83 0.85 -9.88
CA LYS A 30 -11.16 1.13 -9.36
C LYS A 30 -11.15 1.68 -7.94
N ASP A 31 -10.05 1.46 -7.21
CA ASP A 31 -9.91 1.92 -5.84
C ASP A 31 -9.06 3.18 -5.72
N LEU A 32 -8.65 3.76 -6.84
CA LEU A 32 -7.82 4.95 -6.85
C LEU A 32 -8.67 6.20 -7.06
N LYS A 33 -8.30 7.26 -6.33
CA LYS A 33 -8.91 8.56 -6.53
C LYS A 33 -7.81 9.59 -6.67
N LYS A 34 -8.01 10.53 -7.58
CA LYS A 34 -7.06 11.63 -7.72
C LYS A 34 -7.48 12.77 -6.83
N GLU A 35 -6.52 13.28 -6.04
CA GLU A 35 -6.76 14.43 -5.17
C GLU A 35 -5.64 15.42 -5.41
N GLY A 36 -5.95 16.50 -6.10
CA GLY A 36 -4.93 17.44 -6.50
C GLY A 36 -3.95 16.78 -7.45
N ASP A 37 -2.67 16.81 -7.09
CA ASP A 37 -1.64 16.13 -7.87
C ASP A 37 -1.18 14.84 -7.19
N ARG A 38 -1.96 14.33 -6.23
CA ARG A 38 -1.67 13.06 -5.56
C ARG A 38 -2.77 12.07 -5.85
N TRP A 39 -2.50 10.81 -5.55
CA TRP A 39 -3.45 9.72 -5.80
C TRP A 39 -3.67 8.97 -4.51
N ILE A 40 -4.92 8.67 -4.18
CA ILE A 40 -5.29 7.97 -2.96
C ILE A 40 -5.81 6.59 -3.34
N LEU A 41 -5.16 5.56 -2.81
CA LEU A 41 -5.64 4.19 -2.95
C LEU A 41 -6.29 3.78 -1.66
N GLU A 42 -7.53 3.33 -1.74
CA GLU A 42 -8.27 2.88 -0.56
C GLU A 42 -8.83 1.51 -0.89
N THR A 43 -8.30 0.48 -0.27
CA THR A 43 -8.68 -0.89 -0.61
C THR A 43 -8.51 -1.78 0.61
N THR A 44 -8.81 -3.07 0.44
CA THR A 44 -8.54 -4.06 1.47
C THR A 44 -7.64 -5.14 0.91
N VAL A 45 -6.82 -5.70 1.77
CA VAL A 45 -5.89 -6.75 1.37
C VAL A 45 -5.99 -7.91 2.35
N SER A 46 -5.75 -9.11 1.85
CA SER A 46 -5.73 -10.29 2.69
C SER A 46 -4.32 -10.63 3.16
N ASP A 47 -3.30 -10.02 2.55
CA ASP A 47 -1.92 -10.33 2.88
C ASP A 47 -1.13 -9.03 2.85
N MET A 48 -0.53 -8.69 3.99
CA MET A 48 0.26 -7.46 4.08
C MET A 48 1.57 -7.54 3.33
N ALA A 49 2.05 -8.75 3.03
CA ALA A 49 3.38 -8.88 2.43
C ALA A 49 3.46 -8.20 1.07
N GLY A 50 2.45 -8.38 0.23
CA GLY A 50 2.46 -7.76 -1.10
C GLY A 50 2.44 -6.26 -1.05
N VAL A 51 1.46 -5.69 -0.30
CA VAL A 51 1.34 -4.25 -0.23
C VAL A 51 2.51 -3.66 0.54
N GLY A 52 3.01 -4.37 1.56
CA GLY A 52 4.15 -3.89 2.32
C GLY A 52 5.40 -3.76 1.47
N ARG A 53 5.68 -4.76 0.65
CA ARG A 53 6.84 -4.69 -0.24
C ARG A 53 6.71 -3.56 -1.24
N PHE A 54 5.52 -3.38 -1.77
CA PHE A 54 5.27 -2.31 -2.73
C PHE A 54 5.57 -0.95 -2.08
N VAL A 55 5.06 -0.73 -0.87
CA VAL A 55 5.28 0.53 -0.17
C VAL A 55 6.76 0.72 0.15
N ILE A 56 7.41 -0.32 0.65
CA ILE A 56 8.82 -0.20 1.01
C ILE A 56 9.67 0.14 -0.20
N GLY A 57 9.39 -0.50 -1.33
CA GLY A 57 10.16 -0.24 -2.54
C GLY A 57 9.98 1.15 -3.11
N LEU A 58 8.86 1.81 -2.77
CA LEU A 58 8.56 3.13 -3.30
C LEU A 58 8.29 4.13 -2.18
N ALA A 59 8.96 3.95 -1.04
CA ALA A 59 8.68 4.73 0.15
C ALA A 59 8.85 6.23 -0.09
N HIS A 60 9.69 6.61 -1.03
CA HIS A 60 9.91 8.03 -1.31
C HIS A 60 8.71 8.67 -2.02
N ASP A 61 7.79 7.87 -2.56
CA ASP A 61 6.66 8.39 -3.31
C ASP A 61 5.32 7.94 -2.72
N ILE A 62 5.32 7.18 -1.63
CA ILE A 62 4.11 6.65 -1.02
C ILE A 62 4.06 7.03 0.45
N LYS A 63 2.87 7.46 0.89
CA LYS A 63 2.61 7.73 2.29
C LYS A 63 1.47 6.83 2.75
N VAL A 64 1.67 6.13 3.86
CA VAL A 64 0.62 5.28 4.42
C VAL A 64 -0.28 6.13 5.29
N ILE A 65 -1.60 6.01 5.10
CA ILE A 65 -2.59 6.80 5.81
C ILE A 65 -3.55 5.85 6.53
N ASP A 66 -3.82 6.13 7.80
CA ASP A 66 -4.86 5.42 8.58
C ASP A 66 -4.82 3.91 8.40
N SER A 67 -3.64 3.33 8.41
CA SER A 67 -3.48 1.89 8.20
C SER A 67 -2.50 1.36 9.23
N PRO A 68 -2.92 1.26 10.51
CA PRO A 68 -1.99 0.87 11.56
C PRO A 68 -1.39 -0.51 11.37
N GLU A 69 -2.16 -1.45 10.83
CA GLU A 69 -1.63 -2.79 10.59
C GLU A 69 -0.51 -2.78 9.56
N LEU A 70 -0.67 -1.96 8.51
CA LEU A 70 0.36 -1.87 7.49
C LEU A 70 1.60 -1.16 8.03
N VAL A 71 1.41 -0.09 8.81
CA VAL A 71 2.54 0.61 9.42
C VAL A 71 3.32 -0.35 10.30
N GLU A 72 2.62 -1.16 11.10
CA GLU A 72 3.30 -2.10 11.97
C GLU A 72 4.05 -3.15 11.17
N TYR A 73 3.45 -3.66 10.10
CA TYR A 73 4.13 -4.63 9.26
C TYR A 73 5.42 -4.05 8.69
N ILE A 74 5.34 -2.82 8.17
CA ILE A 74 6.51 -2.19 7.58
C ILE A 74 7.60 -1.96 8.61
N ARG A 75 7.22 -1.50 9.81
CA ARG A 75 8.18 -1.25 10.87
C ARG A 75 8.90 -2.53 11.26
N LEU A 76 8.15 -3.62 11.40
CA LEU A 76 8.76 -4.90 11.77
C LEU A 76 9.64 -5.43 10.64
N PHE A 77 9.22 -5.27 9.41
CA PHE A 77 10.01 -5.72 8.26
C PHE A 77 11.34 -4.98 8.21
N VAL A 78 11.30 -3.67 8.34
CA VAL A 78 12.50 -2.85 8.26
C VAL A 78 13.44 -3.20 9.43
N THR A 79 12.91 -3.32 10.63
CA THR A 79 13.71 -3.67 11.79
C THR A 79 14.39 -5.01 11.59
N LYS A 80 13.67 -5.97 11.03
CA LYS A 80 14.19 -7.32 10.87
C LYS A 80 15.25 -7.39 9.77
N HIS A 81 15.11 -6.60 8.72
CA HIS A 81 15.95 -6.78 7.53
C HIS A 81 17.04 -5.72 7.36
N LEU A 82 17.06 -4.71 8.21
CA LEU A 82 18.08 -3.67 8.11
C LEU A 82 19.05 -3.68 9.29
N GLN A 83 19.18 -4.78 9.93
CA GLN A 83 20.14 -4.89 11.01
C GLN A 83 21.52 -5.14 10.51
#